data_9356968f6f35b8083500a128b50fd770
#
_entry.id   9356968f6f35b8083500a128b50fd770
#
_cell.length_a   1.000
_cell.length_b   1.000
_cell.length_c   1.000
_cell.angle_alpha   90.00
_cell.angle_beta   90.00
_cell.angle_gamma   90.00
#
_symmetry.space_group_name_H-M   'P 1'
#
loop_
_entity.id
_entity.type
_entity.pdbx_description
1 polymer ?
#
loop_
_entity_poly.entity_id
_entity_poly.type
_entity_poly.pdbx_seq_one_letter_code
_entity_poly.pdbx_strand_id
1 'polypeptide(L)'
;MKTILTVGVYDMLHIGHILLFKHAKELFSVEECRLTVAVQDGDFILKYKPEAKMVYTTEERMFMVSAVRWVDEVVTYKDVDIDIQNIDFDVFAKGPDQNHAGFQRAVEWCKANGKEVVVIPRTEGISSTMLRELASLS
;
A
#
# COMPACT_ATOMS: atom_id res chain seq x y z
N MET A 1 6.11 14.32 14.89
CA MET A 1 6.45 13.43 13.77
C MET A 1 5.19 13.08 12.99
N LYS A 2 5.21 13.25 11.69
CA LYS A 2 4.08 12.86 10.84
C LYS A 2 4.14 11.38 10.50
N THR A 3 3.02 10.69 10.63
CA THR A 3 2.89 9.30 10.21
C THR A 3 2.16 9.26 8.88
N ILE A 4 2.79 8.64 7.88
CA ILE A 4 2.25 8.46 6.54
C ILE A 4 1.80 7.02 6.43
N LEU A 5 0.56 6.82 5.98
CA LEU A 5 -0.01 5.51 5.73
C LEU A 5 -0.13 5.27 4.23
N THR A 6 0.34 4.15 3.76
CA THR A 6 0.02 3.65 2.42
C THR A 6 -0.43 2.19 2.53
N VAL A 7 -1.32 1.79 1.65
CA VAL A 7 -1.94 0.46 1.70
C VAL A 7 -1.83 -0.24 0.35
N GLY A 8 -1.81 -1.55 0.35
CA GLY A 8 -1.77 -2.32 -0.88
C GLY A 8 -1.71 -3.82 -0.65
N VAL A 9 -1.73 -4.57 -1.73
CA VAL A 9 -1.62 -6.03 -1.69
C VAL A 9 -0.16 -6.47 -1.61
N TYR A 10 0.68 -5.87 -2.45
CA TYR A 10 2.13 -6.13 -2.52
C TYR A 10 2.47 -7.60 -2.74
N ASP A 11 1.68 -8.28 -3.57
CA ASP A 11 1.96 -9.65 -3.98
C ASP A 11 3.00 -9.60 -5.07
N MET A 12 4.11 -9.99 -5.13
CA MET A 12 5.21 -9.73 -6.06
C MET A 12 5.73 -8.29 -5.94
N LEU A 13 6.29 -7.99 -4.77
CA LEU A 13 6.94 -6.71 -4.51
C LEU A 13 8.00 -6.42 -5.58
N HIS A 14 7.95 -5.23 -6.16
CA HIS A 14 8.89 -4.82 -7.21
C HIS A 14 9.36 -3.38 -6.99
N ILE A 15 10.27 -2.92 -7.85
CA ILE A 15 10.89 -1.61 -7.71
C ILE A 15 9.87 -0.47 -7.69
N GLY A 16 8.75 -0.60 -8.40
CA GLY A 16 7.69 0.40 -8.37
C GLY A 16 7.11 0.59 -6.98
N HIS A 17 6.89 -0.50 -6.24
CA HIS A 17 6.45 -0.45 -4.85
C HIS A 17 7.51 0.19 -3.94
N ILE A 18 8.76 -0.19 -4.13
CA ILE A 18 9.86 0.31 -3.31
C ILE A 18 10.04 1.82 -3.53
N LEU A 19 9.95 2.28 -4.77
CA LEU A 19 10.02 3.71 -5.08
C LEU A 19 8.82 4.48 -4.50
N LEU A 20 7.64 3.87 -4.49
CA LEU A 20 6.49 4.48 -3.84
C LEU A 20 6.75 4.69 -2.34
N PHE A 21 7.30 3.70 -1.66
CA PHE A 21 7.66 3.80 -0.25
C PHE A 21 8.71 4.90 -0.02
N LYS A 22 9.72 4.94 -0.87
CA LYS A 22 10.75 5.98 -0.81
C LYS A 22 10.14 7.37 -0.98
N HIS A 23 9.31 7.55 -2.02
CA HIS A 23 8.66 8.84 -2.28
C HIS A 23 7.70 9.24 -1.16
N ALA A 24 6.96 8.28 -0.60
CA ALA A 24 6.08 8.55 0.54
C ALA A 24 6.89 9.07 1.74
N LYS A 25 8.02 8.43 2.03
CA LYS A 25 8.91 8.84 3.13
C LYS A 25 9.51 10.23 2.88
N GLU A 26 9.73 10.60 1.62
CA GLU A 26 10.33 11.87 1.23
C GLU A 26 9.34 13.02 1.03
N LEU A 27 8.03 12.77 1.18
CA LEU A 27 7.01 13.83 1.07
C LEU A 27 7.24 14.97 2.04
N PHE A 28 7.79 14.66 3.18
CA PHE A 28 8.18 15.60 4.21
C PHE A 28 9.66 15.36 4.50
N SER A 29 10.20 15.96 5.55
CA SER A 29 11.57 15.63 5.97
C SER A 29 11.62 14.16 6.41
N VAL A 30 12.55 13.38 5.89
CA VAL A 30 12.71 11.95 6.22
C VAL A 30 12.84 11.74 7.73
N GLU A 31 13.52 12.67 8.40
CA GLU A 31 13.75 12.60 9.85
C GLU A 31 12.50 12.89 10.67
N GLU A 32 11.50 13.52 10.06
CA GLU A 32 10.25 13.92 10.69
C GLU A 32 9.06 13.05 10.30
N CYS A 33 9.30 12.02 9.51
CA CYS A 33 8.26 11.13 8.98
C CYS A 33 8.43 9.71 9.47
N ARG A 34 7.28 9.05 9.69
CA ARG A 34 7.20 7.62 9.93
C ARG A 34 6.29 7.03 8.85
N LEU A 35 6.76 6.00 8.16
CA LEU A 35 5.95 5.33 7.13
C LEU A 35 5.40 4.02 7.68
N THR A 36 4.08 3.94 7.73
CA THR A 36 3.34 2.71 8.03
C THR A 36 2.76 2.17 6.73
N VAL A 37 3.04 0.91 6.44
CA VAL A 37 2.49 0.21 5.27
C VAL A 37 1.50 -0.84 5.75
N ALA A 38 0.26 -0.76 5.24
CA ALA A 38 -0.76 -1.76 5.53
C ALA A 38 -0.87 -2.74 4.36
N VAL A 39 -0.72 -4.02 4.65
CA VAL A 39 -0.75 -5.11 3.67
C VAL A 39 -2.09 -5.82 3.76
N GLN A 40 -2.78 -5.97 2.63
CA GLN A 40 -4.12 -6.56 2.64
C GLN A 40 -4.09 -8.05 2.96
N ASP A 41 -4.97 -8.47 3.86
CA ASP A 41 -5.11 -9.86 4.25
C ASP A 41 -5.50 -10.75 3.07
N GLY A 42 -4.77 -11.84 2.87
CA GLY A 42 -4.99 -12.75 1.75
C GLY A 42 -6.31 -13.48 1.82
N ASP A 43 -6.73 -13.90 3.01
CA ASP A 43 -8.02 -14.58 3.19
C ASP A 43 -9.19 -13.67 2.83
N PHE A 44 -9.09 -12.40 3.18
CA PHE A 44 -10.09 -11.41 2.80
C PHE A 44 -10.15 -11.23 1.27
N ILE A 45 -9.00 -11.15 0.61
CA ILE A 45 -8.93 -11.05 -0.86
C ILE A 45 -9.63 -12.24 -1.50
N LEU A 46 -9.33 -13.45 -1.05
CA LEU A 46 -9.89 -14.69 -1.60
C LEU A 46 -11.39 -14.83 -1.32
N LYS A 47 -11.89 -14.23 -0.25
CA LYS A 47 -13.32 -14.21 0.05
C LYS A 47 -14.11 -13.44 -1.00
N TYR A 48 -13.58 -12.32 -1.49
CA TYR A 48 -14.24 -11.49 -2.49
C TYR A 48 -13.80 -11.76 -3.92
N LYS A 49 -12.63 -12.37 -4.09
CA LYS A 49 -12.09 -12.77 -5.40
C LYS A 49 -11.55 -14.19 -5.30
N PRO A 50 -12.44 -15.21 -5.27
CA PRO A 50 -12.02 -16.61 -5.10
C PRO A 50 -11.05 -17.10 -6.17
N GLU A 51 -11.09 -16.50 -7.36
CA GLU A 51 -10.21 -16.82 -8.49
C GLU A 51 -8.85 -16.14 -8.43
N ALA A 52 -8.62 -15.25 -7.46
CA ALA A 52 -7.34 -14.57 -7.33
C ALA A 52 -6.22 -15.55 -6.99
N LYS A 53 -5.09 -15.40 -7.69
CA LYS A 53 -3.92 -16.25 -7.49
C LYS A 53 -2.86 -15.47 -6.73
N MET A 54 -2.77 -15.75 -5.43
CA MET A 54 -1.76 -15.14 -4.58
C MET A 54 -0.47 -15.94 -4.66
N VAL A 55 0.65 -15.25 -4.90
CA VAL A 55 1.98 -15.89 -4.95
C VAL A 55 2.49 -16.10 -3.53
N TYR A 56 2.29 -15.12 -2.64
CA TYR A 56 2.80 -15.14 -1.29
C TYR A 56 1.68 -15.07 -0.26
N THR A 57 1.92 -15.66 0.92
CA THR A 57 1.01 -15.53 2.06
C THR A 57 1.01 -14.10 2.57
N THR A 58 0.04 -13.77 3.42
CA THR A 58 -0.02 -12.46 4.07
C THR A 58 1.26 -12.21 4.89
N GLU A 59 1.70 -13.19 5.65
CA GLU A 59 2.91 -13.09 6.49
C GLU A 59 4.16 -12.89 5.64
N GLU A 60 4.26 -13.59 4.53
CA GLU A 60 5.41 -13.44 3.61
C GLU A 60 5.43 -12.05 2.99
N ARG A 61 4.29 -11.54 2.57
CA ARG A 61 4.19 -10.19 1.99
C ARG A 61 4.53 -9.12 3.02
N MET A 62 4.05 -9.27 4.24
CA MET A 62 4.38 -8.38 5.35
C MET A 62 5.87 -8.39 5.65
N PHE A 63 6.47 -9.57 5.66
CA PHE A 63 7.90 -9.72 5.90
C PHE A 63 8.73 -9.00 4.83
N MET A 64 8.40 -9.21 3.55
CA MET A 64 9.11 -8.56 2.46
C MET A 64 8.99 -7.04 2.50
N VAL A 65 7.79 -6.53 2.79
CA VAL A 65 7.58 -5.09 2.94
C VAL A 65 8.38 -4.55 4.12
N SER A 66 8.43 -5.27 5.23
CA SER A 66 9.18 -4.85 6.42
C SER A 66 10.68 -4.76 6.19
N ALA A 67 11.19 -5.47 5.18
CA ALA A 67 12.61 -5.46 4.83
C ALA A 67 13.01 -4.23 4.00
N VAL A 68 12.05 -3.45 3.52
CA VAL A 68 12.33 -2.23 2.74
C VAL A 68 12.79 -1.13 3.69
N ARG A 69 13.95 -0.54 3.40
CA ARG A 69 14.61 0.40 4.31
C ARG A 69 13.78 1.64 4.68
N TRP A 70 12.85 2.06 3.84
CA TRP A 70 12.03 3.25 4.09
C TRP A 70 10.76 2.96 4.89
N VAL A 71 10.46 1.70 5.15
CA VAL A 71 9.25 1.28 5.88
C VAL A 71 9.58 1.19 7.38
N ASP A 72 8.82 1.91 8.19
CA ASP A 72 9.02 1.93 9.64
C ASP A 72 8.13 0.92 10.37
N GLU A 73 6.92 0.69 9.84
CA GLU A 73 5.97 -0.23 10.46
C GLU A 73 5.13 -0.92 9.39
N VAL A 74 4.82 -2.19 9.60
CA VAL A 74 3.93 -2.97 8.74
C VAL A 74 2.76 -3.47 9.56
N VAL A 75 1.56 -3.22 9.06
CA VAL A 75 0.32 -3.73 9.66
C VAL A 75 -0.50 -4.44 8.58
N THR A 76 -1.53 -5.17 8.98
CA THR A 76 -2.46 -5.80 8.03
C THR A 76 -3.80 -5.08 8.05
N TYR A 77 -4.53 -5.18 6.95
CA TYR A 77 -5.89 -4.67 6.85
C TYR A 77 -6.75 -5.58 5.97
N LYS A 78 -8.04 -5.46 6.10
CA LYS A 78 -9.01 -6.20 5.29
C LYS A 78 -9.73 -5.25 4.33
N ASP A 79 -10.60 -4.40 4.87
CA ASP A 79 -11.38 -3.44 4.09
C ASP A 79 -10.81 -2.04 4.32
N VAL A 80 -10.31 -1.41 3.26
CA VAL A 80 -9.52 -0.18 3.37
C VAL A 80 -10.26 0.96 4.07
N ASP A 81 -11.51 1.22 3.71
CA ASP A 81 -12.26 2.36 4.24
C ASP A 81 -12.67 2.19 5.71
N ILE A 82 -12.78 0.94 6.16
CA ILE A 82 -13.12 0.63 7.55
C ILE A 82 -11.87 0.54 8.41
N ASP A 83 -10.87 -0.20 7.94
CA ASP A 83 -9.71 -0.54 8.76
C ASP A 83 -8.74 0.63 8.95
N ILE A 84 -8.64 1.56 8.00
CA ILE A 84 -7.77 2.74 8.18
C ILE A 84 -8.23 3.61 9.35
N GLN A 85 -9.53 3.55 9.72
CA GLN A 85 -10.06 4.33 10.84
C GLN A 85 -9.46 3.89 12.19
N ASN A 86 -8.88 2.69 12.23
CA ASN A 86 -8.24 2.14 13.43
C ASN A 86 -6.71 2.21 13.38
N ILE A 87 -6.15 2.83 12.35
CA ILE A 87 -4.72 3.03 12.21
C ILE A 87 -4.39 4.49 12.52
N ASP A 88 -3.34 4.71 13.30
CA ASP A 88 -2.90 6.04 13.63
C ASP A 88 -2.03 6.60 12.49
N PHE A 89 -2.49 7.68 11.86
CA PHE A 89 -1.74 8.33 10.79
C PHE A 89 -2.22 9.77 10.58
N ASP A 90 -1.39 10.57 9.91
CA ASP A 90 -1.67 11.97 9.58
C ASP A 90 -1.92 12.16 8.08
N VAL A 91 -1.24 11.39 7.26
CA VAL A 91 -1.26 11.50 5.79
C VAL A 91 -1.56 10.13 5.18
N PHE A 92 -2.50 10.10 4.25
CA PHE A 92 -2.81 8.92 3.46
C PHE A 92 -2.19 9.08 2.07
N ALA A 93 -1.17 8.28 1.77
CA ALA A 93 -0.49 8.30 0.49
C ALA A 93 -0.99 7.16 -0.38
N LYS A 94 -1.57 7.46 -1.52
CA LYS A 94 -2.10 6.45 -2.43
C LYS A 94 -1.49 6.56 -3.82
N GLY A 95 -1.52 5.46 -4.57
CA GLY A 95 -1.17 5.46 -5.98
C GLY A 95 -2.34 5.94 -6.85
N PRO A 96 -2.08 6.36 -8.10
CA PRO A 96 -3.14 6.86 -8.98
C PRO A 96 -4.13 5.78 -9.40
N ASP A 97 -3.77 4.51 -9.32
CA ASP A 97 -4.61 3.38 -9.71
C ASP A 97 -5.53 2.91 -8.56
N GLN A 98 -5.40 3.46 -7.38
CA GLN A 98 -6.19 3.08 -6.21
C GLN A 98 -7.46 3.92 -6.13
N ASN A 99 -8.40 3.67 -7.04
CA ASN A 99 -9.59 4.51 -7.25
C ASN A 99 -10.92 3.77 -7.15
N HIS A 100 -10.94 2.51 -6.73
CA HIS A 100 -12.22 1.80 -6.58
C HIS A 100 -13.06 2.41 -5.43
N ALA A 101 -14.31 1.98 -5.31
CA ALA A 101 -15.26 2.58 -4.37
C ALA A 101 -14.75 2.61 -2.92
N GLY A 102 -14.06 1.56 -2.48
CA GLY A 102 -13.47 1.50 -1.15
C GLY A 102 -12.42 2.59 -0.93
N PHE A 103 -11.55 2.83 -1.91
CA PHE A 103 -10.57 3.92 -1.83
C PHE A 103 -11.22 5.29 -1.87
N GLN A 104 -12.28 5.47 -2.65
CA GLN A 104 -13.02 6.73 -2.67
C GLN A 104 -13.62 7.04 -1.30
N ARG A 105 -14.21 6.04 -0.64
CA ARG A 105 -14.74 6.19 0.73
C ARG A 105 -13.62 6.49 1.73
N ALA A 106 -12.48 5.82 1.58
CA ALA A 106 -11.32 6.07 2.44
C ALA A 106 -10.82 7.51 2.31
N VAL A 107 -10.72 8.03 1.08
CA VAL A 107 -10.32 9.42 0.83
C VAL A 107 -11.33 10.40 1.45
N GLU A 108 -12.62 10.13 1.28
CA GLU A 108 -13.68 10.99 1.87
C GLU A 108 -13.60 10.99 3.40
N TRP A 109 -13.37 9.83 4.01
CA TRP A 109 -13.19 9.74 5.45
C TRP A 109 -11.98 10.54 5.91
N CYS A 110 -10.86 10.43 5.20
CA CYS A 110 -9.65 11.19 5.53
C CYS A 110 -9.92 12.69 5.51
N LYS A 111 -10.57 13.19 4.47
CA LYS A 111 -10.90 14.62 4.34
C LYS A 111 -11.83 15.09 5.44
N ALA A 112 -12.82 14.26 5.80
CA ALA A 112 -13.76 14.58 6.86
C ALA A 112 -13.12 14.59 8.25
N ASN A 113 -12.00 13.91 8.43
CA ASN A 113 -11.33 13.76 9.72
C ASN A 113 -9.98 14.49 9.80
N GLY A 114 -9.75 15.45 8.91
CA GLY A 114 -8.57 16.29 8.95
C GLY A 114 -7.27 15.61 8.55
N LYS A 115 -7.35 14.48 7.87
CA LYS A 115 -6.19 13.78 7.34
C LYS A 115 -5.86 14.30 5.95
N GLU A 116 -4.57 14.46 5.66
CA GLU A 116 -4.11 14.84 4.33
C GLU A 116 -4.10 13.63 3.40
N VAL A 117 -4.47 13.84 2.13
CA VAL A 117 -4.40 12.79 1.11
C VAL A 117 -3.43 13.23 0.02
N VAL A 118 -2.46 12.39 -0.29
CA VAL A 118 -1.45 12.65 -1.31
C VAL A 118 -1.48 11.53 -2.33
N VAL A 119 -1.47 11.87 -3.62
CA VAL A 119 -1.34 10.89 -4.70
C VAL A 119 0.11 10.86 -5.15
N ILE A 120 0.74 9.68 -5.05
CA ILE A 120 2.12 9.49 -5.46
C ILE A 120 2.11 8.97 -6.90
N PRO A 121 2.80 9.65 -7.84
CA PRO A 121 2.82 9.22 -9.23
C PRO A 121 3.39 7.81 -9.39
N ARG A 122 2.82 7.05 -10.32
CA ARG A 122 3.30 5.72 -10.64
C ARG A 122 4.62 5.79 -11.41
N THR A 123 5.51 4.83 -11.13
CA THR A 123 6.71 4.63 -11.93
C THR A 123 6.31 3.95 -13.23
N GLU A 124 6.54 4.63 -14.37
CA GLU A 124 6.15 4.13 -15.67
C GLU A 124 6.85 2.82 -16.05
N GLY A 125 6.13 1.97 -16.77
CA GLY A 125 6.67 0.74 -17.34
C GLY A 125 6.85 -0.40 -16.35
N ILE A 126 6.47 -0.23 -15.08
CA ILE A 126 6.66 -1.27 -14.06
C ILE A 126 5.33 -1.58 -13.40
N SER A 127 4.95 -2.87 -13.42
CA SER A 127 3.76 -3.37 -12.73
C SER A 127 3.91 -4.86 -12.42
N SER A 128 3.15 -5.35 -11.45
CA SER A 128 3.13 -6.77 -11.12
C SER A 128 2.65 -7.62 -12.29
N THR A 129 1.67 -7.12 -13.03
CA THR A 129 1.15 -7.80 -14.23
C THR A 129 2.24 -7.97 -15.28
N MET A 130 2.97 -6.89 -15.57
CA MET A 130 4.08 -6.93 -16.53
C MET A 130 5.16 -7.93 -16.11
N LEU A 131 5.51 -7.95 -14.82
CA LEU A 131 6.52 -8.87 -14.31
C LEU A 131 6.06 -10.32 -14.42
N ARG A 132 4.79 -10.59 -14.16
CA ARG A 132 4.22 -11.94 -14.31
C ARG A 132 4.25 -12.40 -15.76
N GLU A 133 3.92 -11.53 -16.69
CA GLU A 133 3.98 -11.82 -18.12
C GLU A 133 5.40 -12.14 -18.57
N LEU A 134 6.38 -11.35 -18.15
CA LEU A 134 7.79 -11.60 -18.46
C LEU A 134 8.27 -12.92 -17.87
N ALA A 135 7.88 -13.23 -16.65
CA ALA A 135 8.25 -14.49 -16.00
C ALA A 135 7.67 -15.70 -16.73
N SER A 136 6.48 -15.59 -17.32
CA SER A 136 5.84 -16.68 -18.07
C SER A 136 6.52 -16.96 -19.41
N LEU A 137 7.31 -16.02 -19.93
CA LEU A 137 8.04 -16.16 -21.20
C LEU A 137 9.41 -16.84 -21.00
N SER A 138 9.88 -16.94 -19.79
CA SER A 138 11.20 -17.56 -19.50
C SER A 138 11.12 -19.06 -19.11
#